data_6df7b54da20c413d72094ba913b870fb
#
_entry.id   6df7b54da20c413d72094ba913b870fb
#
_cell.length_a   1.000
_cell.length_b   1.000
_cell.length_c   1.000
_cell.angle_alpha   90.00
_cell.angle_beta   90.00
_cell.angle_gamma   90.00
#
_symmetry.space_group_name_H-M   'P 1'
#
loop_
_entity.id
_entity.type
_entity.pdbx_description
1 polymer ?
#
loop_
_entity_poly.entity_id
_entity_poly.type
_entity_poly.pdbx_seq_one_letter_code
_entity_poly.pdbx_strand_id
1 'polypeptide(L)'
;MFLKQKIHFIGIGGIGMSAIAKILFQKGFKISGSDQNENLIVKELKRKGVKVFNYHSISNVDDVDIVVYSSAIKKNNVELKAAKKRKIPTFSRAMMLAEVMRLKSSITVAGSHGKTTTTSLIACILENAGLDPTVINGGIINSLGANAKLGDGKFIIAEADESDGSFTLLPSTIGVINNIDLEHLDFYKNIDEIKKVFIKYAEQIPFYGFLCICNDDKNSKSIIKHIKSKPIITFGTSESSDFKAQNIKTIENSISSFDVCVNFKLKKIIKNVKVPLIGKHNILNALCAFSVCYQLNIPVRKISEGLIKFSGVKRRFSILNKNTKSLIIDDYAHHPNEIKTTLESLKKITRNKVIAIFEPHRYTRINGLLNEFLESFSKADFIFILPIYSAGEKNIKKMTNFKLEKLFKKKFKKKKEIKAVENEDYLFNDLKDLYRNENNIIFLGAGLSTNIAQKFSIYIE
;
A
#
# COMPACT_ATOMS: atom_id res chain seq x y z
N MET A 1 3.39 22.26 -30.06
CA MET A 1 2.15 21.52 -29.82
C MET A 1 2.44 20.04 -29.96
N PHE A 2 2.56 19.31 -28.86
CA PHE A 2 2.88 17.88 -28.93
C PHE A 2 1.66 17.12 -29.46
N LEU A 3 1.86 16.27 -30.48
CA LEU A 3 0.83 15.41 -31.03
C LEU A 3 0.26 14.53 -29.90
N LYS A 4 -1.06 14.53 -29.75
CA LYS A 4 -1.75 13.68 -28.77
C LYS A 4 -1.68 12.23 -29.25
N GLN A 5 -0.72 11.46 -28.72
CA GLN A 5 -0.46 10.08 -29.07
C GLN A 5 -1.58 9.16 -28.60
N LYS A 6 -1.79 8.06 -29.32
CA LYS A 6 -2.67 6.95 -28.97
C LYS A 6 -1.88 5.93 -28.14
N ILE A 7 -2.29 5.73 -26.89
CA ILE A 7 -1.57 4.87 -25.95
C ILE A 7 -2.44 3.68 -25.55
N HIS A 8 -1.94 2.47 -25.76
CA HIS A 8 -2.62 1.25 -25.38
C HIS A 8 -2.01 0.62 -24.14
N PHE A 9 -2.86 0.26 -23.15
CA PHE A 9 -2.45 -0.31 -21.87
C PHE A 9 -2.81 -1.79 -21.79
N ILE A 10 -1.81 -2.69 -21.75
CA ILE A 10 -2.02 -4.14 -21.56
C ILE A 10 -2.06 -4.43 -20.05
N GLY A 11 -3.20 -4.91 -19.54
CA GLY A 11 -3.50 -5.08 -18.12
C GLY A 11 -3.97 -3.78 -17.48
N ILE A 12 -4.84 -3.01 -18.17
CA ILE A 12 -5.31 -1.66 -17.76
C ILE A 12 -6.11 -1.68 -16.45
N GLY A 13 -6.74 -2.80 -16.09
CA GLY A 13 -7.53 -2.95 -14.87
C GLY A 13 -6.70 -3.05 -13.58
N GLY A 14 -5.37 -3.16 -13.68
CA GLY A 14 -4.48 -3.07 -12.53
C GLY A 14 -4.49 -1.68 -11.90
N ILE A 15 -4.38 -1.60 -10.55
CA ILE A 15 -4.48 -0.34 -9.79
C ILE A 15 -3.47 0.70 -10.32
N GLY A 16 -2.19 0.34 -10.43
CA GLY A 16 -1.15 1.27 -10.90
C GLY A 16 -1.25 1.60 -12.39
N MET A 17 -1.71 0.66 -13.23
CA MET A 17 -1.91 0.87 -14.67
C MET A 17 -3.05 1.85 -14.92
N SER A 18 -4.19 1.65 -14.27
CA SER A 18 -5.36 2.51 -14.40
C SER A 18 -5.11 3.94 -13.89
N ALA A 19 -4.28 4.08 -12.86
CA ALA A 19 -3.88 5.38 -12.34
C ALA A 19 -3.15 6.21 -13.40
N ILE A 20 -2.14 5.63 -14.05
CA ILE A 20 -1.39 6.26 -15.13
C ILE A 20 -2.31 6.56 -16.34
N ALA A 21 -3.14 5.58 -16.72
CA ALA A 21 -4.08 5.72 -17.82
C ALA A 21 -5.07 6.88 -17.59
N LYS A 22 -5.62 7.03 -16.38
CA LYS A 22 -6.51 8.13 -15.99
C LYS A 22 -5.84 9.50 -16.12
N ILE A 23 -4.61 9.64 -15.64
CA ILE A 23 -3.85 10.89 -15.72
C ILE A 23 -3.58 11.28 -17.17
N LEU A 24 -3.11 10.35 -17.98
CA LEU A 24 -2.85 10.61 -19.40
C LEU A 24 -4.14 10.91 -20.17
N PHE A 25 -5.25 10.22 -19.87
CA PHE A 25 -6.56 10.50 -20.44
C PHE A 25 -7.03 11.93 -20.10
N GLN A 26 -6.92 12.35 -18.84
CA GLN A 26 -7.25 13.72 -18.40
C GLN A 26 -6.37 14.79 -19.06
N LYS A 27 -5.11 14.45 -19.37
CA LYS A 27 -4.22 15.31 -20.14
C LYS A 27 -4.56 15.31 -21.65
N GLY A 28 -5.58 14.56 -22.06
CA GLY A 28 -6.12 14.56 -23.42
C GLY A 28 -5.42 13.61 -24.38
N PHE A 29 -4.60 12.64 -23.90
CA PHE A 29 -4.12 11.53 -24.72
C PHE A 29 -5.29 10.58 -25.08
N LYS A 30 -5.20 9.94 -26.24
CA LYS A 30 -6.17 8.91 -26.63
C LYS A 30 -5.78 7.58 -25.98
N ILE A 31 -6.57 7.13 -25.02
CA ILE A 31 -6.26 5.93 -24.24
C ILE A 31 -7.14 4.76 -24.66
N SER A 32 -6.53 3.61 -24.86
CA SER A 32 -7.18 2.30 -24.96
C SER A 32 -6.47 1.28 -24.06
N GLY A 33 -7.08 0.13 -23.85
CA GLY A 33 -6.40 -0.94 -23.11
C GLY A 33 -7.11 -2.27 -23.20
N SER A 34 -6.45 -3.30 -22.68
CA SER A 34 -6.98 -4.66 -22.55
C SER A 34 -6.81 -5.17 -21.13
N ASP A 35 -7.80 -5.93 -20.65
CA ASP A 35 -7.72 -6.69 -19.39
C ASP A 35 -8.67 -7.88 -19.46
N GLN A 36 -8.24 -9.05 -18.95
CA GLN A 36 -9.07 -10.25 -18.95
C GLN A 36 -10.14 -10.20 -17.85
N ASN A 37 -9.96 -9.35 -16.82
CA ASN A 37 -10.87 -9.23 -15.71
C ASN A 37 -11.67 -7.91 -15.80
N GLU A 38 -13.00 -8.01 -15.89
CA GLU A 38 -13.88 -6.85 -15.85
C GLU A 38 -14.17 -6.42 -14.40
N ASN A 39 -13.17 -5.88 -13.74
CA ASN A 39 -13.29 -5.34 -12.38
C ASN A 39 -13.93 -3.93 -12.35
N LEU A 40 -14.15 -3.40 -11.14
CA LEU A 40 -14.77 -2.07 -10.96
C LEU A 40 -13.96 -0.95 -11.63
N ILE A 41 -12.63 -1.08 -11.69
CA ILE A 41 -11.74 -0.10 -12.31
C ILE A 41 -11.94 -0.08 -13.82
N VAL A 42 -12.05 -1.25 -14.47
CA VAL A 42 -12.33 -1.36 -15.91
C VAL A 42 -13.69 -0.75 -16.24
N LYS A 43 -14.72 -1.03 -15.43
CA LYS A 43 -16.06 -0.44 -15.59
C LYS A 43 -16.02 1.09 -15.48
N GLU A 44 -15.26 1.62 -14.53
CA GLU A 44 -15.08 3.07 -14.37
C GLU A 44 -14.39 3.71 -15.59
N LEU A 45 -13.32 3.09 -16.10
CA LEU A 45 -12.60 3.57 -17.29
C LEU A 45 -13.50 3.60 -18.52
N LYS A 46 -14.31 2.53 -18.75
CA LYS A 46 -15.30 2.48 -19.84
C LYS A 46 -16.32 3.61 -19.72
N ARG A 47 -16.85 3.86 -18.50
CA ARG A 47 -17.80 4.98 -18.28
C ARG A 47 -17.20 6.35 -18.60
N LYS A 48 -15.88 6.52 -18.43
CA LYS A 48 -15.16 7.76 -18.79
C LYS A 48 -14.81 7.86 -20.27
N GLY A 49 -15.20 6.88 -21.09
CA GLY A 49 -14.95 6.89 -22.54
C GLY A 49 -13.63 6.24 -22.97
N VAL A 50 -12.93 5.56 -22.08
CA VAL A 50 -11.74 4.77 -22.44
C VAL A 50 -12.17 3.46 -23.10
N LYS A 51 -11.63 3.17 -24.29
CA LYS A 51 -11.89 1.91 -25.01
C LYS A 51 -11.13 0.76 -24.33
N VAL A 52 -11.83 -0.16 -23.66
CA VAL A 52 -11.22 -1.30 -22.97
C VAL A 52 -11.74 -2.60 -23.56
N PHE A 53 -10.82 -3.46 -24.00
CA PHE A 53 -11.06 -4.81 -24.50
C PHE A 53 -10.98 -5.82 -23.37
N ASN A 54 -11.90 -6.78 -23.29
CA ASN A 54 -11.90 -7.84 -22.26
C ASN A 54 -11.06 -9.06 -22.66
N TYR A 55 -10.28 -8.94 -23.73
CA TYR A 55 -9.43 -10.00 -24.28
C TYR A 55 -8.15 -9.40 -24.87
N HIS A 56 -7.12 -10.23 -24.99
CA HIS A 56 -5.90 -9.86 -25.70
C HIS A 56 -5.96 -10.29 -27.17
N SER A 57 -5.73 -9.35 -28.09
CA SER A 57 -5.70 -9.59 -29.52
C SER A 57 -4.66 -8.74 -30.22
N ILE A 58 -4.07 -9.27 -31.27
CA ILE A 58 -3.11 -8.54 -32.13
C ILE A 58 -3.74 -7.26 -32.69
N SER A 59 -5.04 -7.28 -33.00
CA SER A 59 -5.78 -6.12 -33.53
C SER A 59 -5.94 -4.98 -32.54
N ASN A 60 -5.81 -5.23 -31.22
CA ASN A 60 -5.93 -4.17 -30.21
C ASN A 60 -4.80 -3.12 -30.31
N VAL A 61 -3.71 -3.46 -30.99
CA VAL A 61 -2.51 -2.60 -31.17
C VAL A 61 -2.30 -2.18 -32.63
N ASP A 62 -3.33 -2.25 -33.49
CA ASP A 62 -3.20 -1.88 -34.90
C ASP A 62 -3.04 -0.37 -35.14
N ASP A 63 -3.74 0.44 -34.34
CA ASP A 63 -3.78 1.90 -34.48
C ASP A 63 -3.39 2.59 -33.18
N VAL A 64 -2.13 2.33 -32.71
CA VAL A 64 -1.58 2.93 -31.51
C VAL A 64 -0.13 3.35 -31.72
N ASP A 65 0.27 4.44 -31.05
CA ASP A 65 1.62 5.01 -31.15
C ASP A 65 2.53 4.44 -30.05
N ILE A 66 1.98 4.06 -28.90
CA ILE A 66 2.71 3.58 -27.73
C ILE A 66 1.93 2.43 -27.07
N VAL A 67 2.67 1.42 -26.59
CA VAL A 67 2.11 0.35 -25.75
C VAL A 67 2.72 0.39 -24.36
N VAL A 68 1.87 0.37 -23.34
CA VAL A 68 2.27 0.26 -21.91
C VAL A 68 1.82 -1.09 -21.39
N TYR A 69 2.69 -1.81 -20.69
CA TYR A 69 2.36 -3.13 -20.17
C TYR A 69 2.63 -3.26 -18.66
N SER A 70 1.75 -4.01 -17.99
CA SER A 70 1.90 -4.35 -16.57
C SER A 70 3.00 -5.41 -16.37
N SER A 71 3.67 -5.40 -15.21
CA SER A 71 4.62 -6.44 -14.80
C SER A 71 3.99 -7.84 -14.73
N ALA A 72 2.66 -7.94 -14.54
CA ALA A 72 1.91 -9.20 -14.57
C ALA A 72 1.76 -9.80 -15.98
N ILE A 73 2.03 -9.04 -17.04
CA ILE A 73 1.91 -9.50 -18.44
C ILE A 73 3.13 -10.33 -18.82
N LYS A 74 2.87 -11.57 -19.20
CA LYS A 74 3.92 -12.50 -19.64
C LYS A 74 4.56 -12.04 -20.95
N LYS A 75 5.86 -12.32 -21.14
CA LYS A 75 6.61 -11.97 -22.35
C LYS A 75 6.03 -12.55 -23.66
N ASN A 76 5.22 -13.61 -23.55
CA ASN A 76 4.57 -14.25 -24.70
C ASN A 76 3.17 -13.68 -25.02
N ASN A 77 2.69 -12.62 -24.35
CA ASN A 77 1.42 -11.97 -24.64
C ASN A 77 1.36 -11.52 -26.12
N VAL A 78 0.21 -11.77 -26.77
CA VAL A 78 0.03 -11.55 -28.21
C VAL A 78 0.12 -10.07 -28.60
N GLU A 79 -0.43 -9.17 -27.79
CA GLU A 79 -0.37 -7.72 -28.02
C GLU A 79 1.06 -7.19 -27.88
N LEU A 80 1.77 -7.63 -26.81
CA LEU A 80 3.15 -7.22 -26.59
C LEU A 80 4.09 -7.71 -27.70
N LYS A 81 3.90 -8.95 -28.19
CA LYS A 81 4.64 -9.49 -29.36
C LYS A 81 4.33 -8.72 -30.63
N ALA A 82 3.04 -8.40 -30.88
CA ALA A 82 2.61 -7.65 -32.06
C ALA A 82 3.21 -6.24 -32.04
N ALA A 83 3.17 -5.53 -30.91
CA ALA A 83 3.77 -4.21 -30.76
C ALA A 83 5.27 -4.24 -31.10
N LYS A 84 6.01 -5.19 -30.54
CA LYS A 84 7.46 -5.36 -30.83
C LYS A 84 7.73 -5.66 -32.31
N LYS A 85 6.96 -6.56 -32.93
CA LYS A 85 7.09 -6.89 -34.36
C LYS A 85 6.85 -5.67 -35.25
N ARG A 86 5.91 -4.81 -34.87
CA ARG A 86 5.57 -3.57 -35.58
C ARG A 86 6.47 -2.39 -35.21
N LYS A 87 7.47 -2.60 -34.34
CA LYS A 87 8.38 -1.56 -33.83
C LYS A 87 7.65 -0.42 -33.11
N ILE A 88 6.48 -0.68 -32.51
CA ILE A 88 5.78 0.27 -31.67
C ILE A 88 6.55 0.40 -30.35
N PRO A 89 6.87 1.62 -29.87
CA PRO A 89 7.50 1.83 -28.59
C PRO A 89 6.73 1.16 -27.45
N THR A 90 7.43 0.35 -26.63
CA THR A 90 6.82 -0.37 -25.50
C THR A 90 7.43 0.09 -24.20
N PHE A 91 6.59 0.51 -23.26
CA PHE A 91 6.98 0.97 -21.94
C PHE A 91 6.45 0.01 -20.87
N SER A 92 7.27 -0.34 -19.90
CA SER A 92 6.75 -0.95 -18.68
C SER A 92 5.93 0.07 -17.88
N ARG A 93 5.08 -0.41 -16.96
CA ARG A 93 4.33 0.46 -16.02
C ARG A 93 5.24 1.49 -15.35
N ALA A 94 6.40 1.06 -14.84
CA ALA A 94 7.34 1.92 -14.15
C ALA A 94 7.98 2.98 -15.06
N MET A 95 8.35 2.60 -16.30
CA MET A 95 8.88 3.56 -17.28
C MET A 95 7.85 4.63 -17.64
N MET A 96 6.58 4.24 -17.89
CA MET A 96 5.53 5.22 -18.19
C MET A 96 5.20 6.11 -16.99
N LEU A 97 5.23 5.56 -15.77
CA LEU A 97 5.09 6.35 -14.55
C LEU A 97 6.22 7.38 -14.45
N ALA A 98 7.47 6.98 -14.72
CA ALA A 98 8.61 7.89 -14.71
C ALA A 98 8.43 9.05 -15.71
N GLU A 99 7.93 8.77 -16.92
CA GLU A 99 7.63 9.83 -17.92
C GLU A 99 6.57 10.82 -17.40
N VAL A 100 5.50 10.32 -16.79
CA VAL A 100 4.47 11.19 -16.18
C VAL A 100 5.05 12.01 -15.03
N MET A 101 5.92 11.43 -14.22
CA MET A 101 6.53 12.10 -13.05
C MET A 101 7.50 13.21 -13.43
N ARG A 102 8.20 13.12 -14.57
CA ARG A 102 9.13 14.15 -15.06
C ARG A 102 8.47 15.51 -15.30
N LEU A 103 7.15 15.54 -15.37
CA LEU A 103 6.41 16.78 -15.60
C LEU A 103 6.27 17.68 -14.35
N LYS A 104 6.65 17.20 -13.16
CA LYS A 104 6.44 17.88 -11.85
C LYS A 104 7.55 17.55 -10.87
N SER A 105 7.64 18.31 -9.77
CA SER A 105 8.49 17.96 -8.63
C SER A 105 7.94 16.69 -7.95
N SER A 106 8.69 15.62 -7.97
CA SER A 106 8.23 14.30 -7.55
C SER A 106 8.57 14.01 -6.09
N ILE A 107 7.58 13.48 -5.38
CA ILE A 107 7.72 12.89 -4.05
C ILE A 107 7.41 11.41 -4.20
N THR A 108 8.37 10.53 -3.92
CA THR A 108 8.18 9.08 -4.03
C THR A 108 8.28 8.42 -2.67
N VAL A 109 7.38 7.50 -2.40
CA VAL A 109 7.30 6.79 -1.13
C VAL A 109 7.61 5.31 -1.34
N ALA A 110 8.80 4.90 -0.92
CA ALA A 110 9.30 3.53 -0.93
C ALA A 110 9.25 2.90 0.47
N GLY A 111 9.40 1.59 0.49
CA GLY A 111 9.44 0.79 1.72
C GLY A 111 8.56 -0.45 1.61
N SER A 112 8.90 -1.49 2.33
CA SER A 112 8.13 -2.74 2.29
C SER A 112 6.69 -2.49 2.76
N HIS A 113 6.49 -1.70 3.82
CA HIS A 113 5.18 -1.42 4.41
C HIS A 113 4.89 0.08 4.53
N GLY A 114 3.59 0.44 4.56
CA GLY A 114 3.13 1.81 4.83
C GLY A 114 3.18 2.77 3.65
N LYS A 115 3.65 2.37 2.47
CA LYS A 115 3.73 3.20 1.26
C LYS A 115 2.43 3.94 0.96
N THR A 116 1.34 3.20 0.79
CA THR A 116 0.01 3.72 0.43
C THR A 116 -0.50 4.74 1.46
N THR A 117 -0.36 4.42 2.74
CA THR A 117 -0.80 5.30 3.82
C THR A 117 0.02 6.59 3.85
N THR A 118 1.36 6.51 3.77
CA THR A 118 2.25 7.67 3.79
C THR A 118 2.03 8.56 2.56
N THR A 119 1.91 7.98 1.36
CA THR A 119 1.55 8.69 0.12
C THR A 119 0.26 9.47 0.27
N SER A 120 -0.77 8.81 0.84
CA SER A 120 -2.08 9.44 1.05
C SER A 120 -2.05 10.56 2.10
N LEU A 121 -1.28 10.40 3.18
CA LEU A 121 -1.11 11.42 4.21
C LEU A 121 -0.40 12.65 3.66
N ILE A 122 0.68 12.48 2.89
CA ILE A 122 1.38 13.58 2.21
C ILE A 122 0.41 14.29 1.26
N ALA A 123 -0.35 13.54 0.45
CA ALA A 123 -1.34 14.10 -0.47
C ALA A 123 -2.39 14.95 0.28
N CYS A 124 -2.95 14.42 1.37
CA CYS A 124 -3.95 15.12 2.17
C CYS A 124 -3.40 16.42 2.77
N ILE A 125 -2.15 16.44 3.24
CA ILE A 125 -1.50 17.65 3.76
C ILE A 125 -1.30 18.68 2.64
N LEU A 126 -0.78 18.26 1.47
CA LEU A 126 -0.57 19.17 0.34
C LEU A 126 -1.87 19.75 -0.20
N GLU A 127 -2.94 18.96 -0.25
CA GLU A 127 -4.29 19.43 -0.60
C GLU A 127 -4.82 20.45 0.41
N ASN A 128 -4.71 20.15 1.71
CA ASN A 128 -5.13 21.09 2.77
C ASN A 128 -4.33 22.39 2.77
N ALA A 129 -3.08 22.34 2.27
CA ALA A 129 -2.26 23.51 2.06
C ALA A 129 -2.59 24.31 0.78
N GLY A 130 -3.51 23.82 -0.06
CA GLY A 130 -3.89 24.45 -1.33
C GLY A 130 -2.90 24.23 -2.47
N LEU A 131 -2.06 23.20 -2.38
CA LEU A 131 -1.01 22.93 -3.37
C LEU A 131 -1.43 21.97 -4.49
N ASP A 132 -2.67 21.46 -4.45
CA ASP A 132 -3.32 20.63 -5.48
C ASP A 132 -2.38 19.61 -6.17
N PRO A 133 -1.84 18.62 -5.46
CA PRO A 133 -0.89 17.69 -6.03
C PRO A 133 -1.53 16.70 -7.00
N THR A 134 -0.74 16.24 -7.99
CA THR A 134 -1.04 15.00 -8.71
C THR A 134 -0.69 13.82 -7.81
N VAL A 135 -1.58 12.84 -7.68
CA VAL A 135 -1.42 11.69 -6.78
C VAL A 135 -1.55 10.39 -7.56
N ILE A 136 -0.60 9.46 -7.35
CA ILE A 136 -0.62 8.09 -7.90
C ILE A 136 -0.38 7.12 -6.75
N ASN A 137 -1.43 6.44 -6.31
CA ASN A 137 -1.43 5.62 -5.12
C ASN A 137 -1.72 4.15 -5.45
N GLY A 138 -1.21 3.22 -4.65
CA GLY A 138 -1.48 1.78 -4.77
C GLY A 138 -2.84 1.36 -4.21
N GLY A 139 -3.53 2.25 -3.49
CA GLY A 139 -4.85 2.03 -2.93
C GLY A 139 -5.80 3.18 -3.19
N ILE A 140 -7.10 2.94 -2.99
CA ILE A 140 -8.13 3.98 -3.11
C ILE A 140 -8.13 4.84 -1.88
N ILE A 141 -7.82 6.14 -2.03
CA ILE A 141 -7.90 7.13 -0.97
C ILE A 141 -9.36 7.50 -0.74
N ASN A 142 -9.86 7.38 0.49
CA ASN A 142 -11.28 7.57 0.79
C ASN A 142 -11.78 8.97 0.42
N SER A 143 -11.02 10.02 0.71
CA SER A 143 -11.38 11.40 0.37
C SER A 143 -11.45 11.67 -1.13
N LEU A 144 -10.69 10.92 -1.93
CA LEU A 144 -10.67 11.07 -3.39
C LEU A 144 -11.61 10.09 -4.10
N GLY A 145 -12.04 9.01 -3.43
CA GLY A 145 -12.77 7.91 -4.05
C GLY A 145 -12.00 7.19 -5.18
N ALA A 146 -10.71 7.49 -5.34
CA ALA A 146 -9.86 7.03 -6.43
C ALA A 146 -8.43 6.74 -5.97
N ASN A 147 -7.70 5.98 -6.78
CA ASN A 147 -6.28 5.69 -6.57
C ASN A 147 -5.36 6.66 -7.31
N ALA A 148 -5.91 7.57 -8.09
CA ALA A 148 -5.16 8.62 -8.76
C ALA A 148 -6.00 9.89 -8.91
N LYS A 149 -5.33 11.03 -8.79
CA LYS A 149 -5.88 12.36 -9.04
C LYS A 149 -4.86 13.16 -9.85
N LEU A 150 -5.30 13.82 -10.91
CA LEU A 150 -4.53 14.87 -11.57
C LEU A 150 -4.82 16.19 -10.83
N GLY A 151 -3.78 16.81 -10.30
CA GLY A 151 -3.82 18.16 -9.74
C GLY A 151 -3.04 19.13 -10.62
N ASP A 152 -3.36 20.43 -10.53
CA ASP A 152 -2.67 21.48 -11.30
C ASP A 152 -1.40 21.99 -10.60
N GLY A 153 -1.20 21.63 -9.33
CA GLY A 153 -0.03 22.03 -8.54
C GLY A 153 1.29 21.43 -9.04
N LYS A 154 2.39 21.96 -8.50
CA LYS A 154 3.75 21.60 -8.91
C LYS A 154 4.22 20.22 -8.45
N PHE A 155 3.51 19.57 -7.53
CA PHE A 155 3.93 18.29 -6.98
C PHE A 155 3.23 17.09 -7.63
N ILE A 156 3.98 16.00 -7.78
CA ILE A 156 3.43 14.67 -8.01
C ILE A 156 3.90 13.74 -6.90
N ILE A 157 2.96 13.02 -6.30
CA ILE A 157 3.25 12.05 -5.24
C ILE A 157 2.94 10.66 -5.78
N ALA A 158 3.90 9.74 -5.66
CA ALA A 158 3.72 8.38 -6.15
C ALA A 158 4.30 7.34 -5.19
N GLU A 159 3.66 6.18 -5.13
CA GLU A 159 4.28 5.01 -4.51
C GLU A 159 5.42 4.49 -5.38
N ALA A 160 6.54 4.17 -4.74
CA ALA A 160 7.71 3.54 -5.33
C ALA A 160 7.71 2.06 -4.94
N ASP A 161 7.18 1.21 -5.84
CA ASP A 161 7.00 -0.23 -5.62
C ASP A 161 8.31 -0.98 -5.88
N GLU A 162 8.88 -1.56 -4.83
CA GLU A 162 10.15 -2.26 -4.85
C GLU A 162 10.08 -3.69 -5.41
N SER A 163 8.89 -4.22 -5.66
CA SER A 163 8.63 -5.65 -5.94
C SER A 163 9.46 -6.25 -7.08
N ASP A 164 9.84 -5.45 -8.07
CA ASP A 164 10.63 -5.85 -9.23
C ASP A 164 11.88 -4.97 -9.46
N GLY A 165 12.23 -4.16 -8.46
CA GLY A 165 13.37 -3.23 -8.52
C GLY A 165 13.19 -2.02 -9.46
N SER A 166 12.05 -1.95 -10.16
CA SER A 166 11.80 -0.88 -11.16
C SER A 166 11.59 0.50 -10.54
N PHE A 167 11.33 0.60 -9.25
CA PHE A 167 11.18 1.87 -8.55
C PHE A 167 12.46 2.75 -8.61
N THR A 168 13.61 2.12 -8.85
CA THR A 168 14.85 2.86 -9.12
C THR A 168 14.84 3.64 -10.43
N LEU A 169 13.85 3.47 -11.29
CA LEU A 169 13.69 4.25 -12.52
C LEU A 169 12.89 5.54 -12.30
N LEU A 170 12.23 5.71 -11.15
CA LEU A 170 11.37 6.84 -10.86
C LEU A 170 12.21 8.09 -10.57
N PRO A 171 11.97 9.21 -11.27
CA PRO A 171 12.64 10.47 -11.00
C PRO A 171 12.13 11.05 -9.68
N SER A 172 12.86 10.82 -8.62
CA SER A 172 12.50 11.24 -7.27
C SER A 172 13.24 12.52 -6.87
N THR A 173 12.54 13.65 -6.77
CA THR A 173 13.10 14.85 -6.18
C THR A 173 13.18 14.74 -4.66
N ILE A 174 12.15 14.15 -4.06
CA ILE A 174 12.08 13.84 -2.64
C ILE A 174 11.77 12.35 -2.52
N GLY A 175 12.65 11.61 -1.88
CA GLY A 175 12.47 10.21 -1.62
C GLY A 175 12.07 9.94 -0.17
N VAL A 176 11.25 8.93 0.02
CA VAL A 176 10.89 8.41 1.35
C VAL A 176 11.26 6.94 1.41
N ILE A 177 11.83 6.51 2.54
CA ILE A 177 12.00 5.09 2.88
C ILE A 177 11.38 4.84 4.25
N ASN A 178 10.22 4.18 4.28
CA ASN A 178 9.50 3.89 5.52
C ASN A 178 10.16 2.77 6.33
N ASN A 179 10.55 1.70 5.67
CA ASN A 179 11.16 0.49 6.25
C ASN A 179 11.67 -0.40 5.13
N ILE A 180 12.51 -1.37 5.49
CA ILE A 180 13.04 -2.38 4.57
C ILE A 180 12.89 -3.75 5.22
N ASP A 181 12.08 -4.61 4.63
CA ASP A 181 11.83 -5.97 5.12
C ASP A 181 12.12 -7.00 4.01
N LEU A 182 12.26 -8.25 4.40
CA LEU A 182 12.48 -9.35 3.46
C LEU A 182 11.16 -9.72 2.78
N GLU A 183 10.89 -9.09 1.67
CA GLU A 183 9.72 -9.36 0.83
C GLU A 183 10.14 -9.69 -0.61
N HIS A 184 9.18 -10.09 -1.45
CA HIS A 184 9.39 -10.37 -2.87
C HIS A 184 10.50 -11.41 -3.13
N LEU A 185 10.43 -12.55 -2.41
CA LEU A 185 11.40 -13.66 -2.50
C LEU A 185 11.46 -14.33 -3.89
N ASP A 186 10.52 -14.02 -4.78
CA ASP A 186 10.52 -14.35 -6.19
C ASP A 186 11.49 -13.49 -7.00
N PHE A 187 11.86 -12.31 -6.50
CA PHE A 187 12.79 -11.38 -7.14
C PHE A 187 14.11 -11.22 -6.39
N TYR A 188 14.07 -11.09 -5.05
CA TYR A 188 15.25 -10.91 -4.20
C TYR A 188 15.63 -12.19 -3.47
N LYS A 189 16.92 -12.53 -3.47
CA LYS A 189 17.42 -13.73 -2.77
C LYS A 189 17.56 -13.55 -1.27
N ASN A 190 17.88 -12.33 -0.83
CA ASN A 190 18.13 -12.00 0.57
C ASN A 190 17.94 -10.50 0.84
N ILE A 191 17.99 -10.14 2.12
CA ILE A 191 17.80 -8.76 2.58
C ILE A 191 18.89 -7.80 2.08
N ASP A 192 20.09 -8.27 1.81
CA ASP A 192 21.20 -7.42 1.36
C ASP A 192 21.02 -7.00 -0.11
N GLU A 193 20.42 -7.86 -0.94
CA GLU A 193 20.02 -7.48 -2.30
C GLU A 193 18.96 -6.37 -2.26
N ILE A 194 17.96 -6.49 -1.41
CA ILE A 194 16.94 -5.45 -1.21
C ILE A 194 17.60 -4.13 -0.78
N LYS A 195 18.47 -4.17 0.24
CA LYS A 195 19.19 -2.98 0.72
C LYS A 195 20.00 -2.29 -0.39
N LYS A 196 20.69 -3.04 -1.25
CA LYS A 196 21.44 -2.48 -2.40
C LYS A 196 20.52 -1.72 -3.34
N VAL A 197 19.32 -2.23 -3.61
CA VAL A 197 18.37 -1.57 -4.50
C VAL A 197 17.80 -0.30 -3.85
N PHE A 198 17.53 -0.31 -2.54
CA PHE A 198 17.12 0.90 -1.80
C PHE A 198 18.24 1.96 -1.74
N ILE A 199 19.51 1.57 -1.63
CA ILE A 199 20.65 2.49 -1.74
C ILE A 199 20.67 3.10 -3.15
N LYS A 200 20.52 2.28 -4.20
CA LYS A 200 20.46 2.76 -5.59
C LYS A 200 19.32 3.76 -5.80
N TYR A 201 18.13 3.48 -5.24
CA TYR A 201 17.00 4.41 -5.26
C TYR A 201 17.34 5.73 -4.57
N ALA A 202 17.90 5.69 -3.37
CA ALA A 202 18.30 6.89 -2.63
C ALA A 202 19.34 7.72 -3.40
N GLU A 203 20.32 7.09 -4.03
CA GLU A 203 21.38 7.78 -4.79
C GLU A 203 20.88 8.47 -6.06
N GLN A 204 19.66 8.22 -6.51
CA GLN A 204 19.07 8.92 -7.66
C GLN A 204 18.39 10.26 -7.29
N ILE A 205 18.19 10.51 -6.00
CA ILE A 205 17.65 11.78 -5.53
C ILE A 205 18.65 12.89 -5.88
N PRO A 206 18.24 14.00 -6.53
CA PRO A 206 19.14 15.05 -6.93
C PRO A 206 19.68 15.83 -5.71
N PHE A 207 20.80 16.54 -5.90
CA PHE A 207 21.46 17.30 -4.82
C PHE A 207 20.59 18.40 -4.20
N TYR A 208 19.59 18.90 -4.93
CA TYR A 208 18.62 19.90 -4.47
C TYR A 208 17.37 19.28 -3.81
N GLY A 209 17.28 17.96 -3.80
CA GLY A 209 16.24 17.21 -3.11
C GLY A 209 16.70 16.69 -1.75
N PHE A 210 15.93 15.78 -1.16
CA PHE A 210 16.31 15.11 0.09
C PHE A 210 15.68 13.71 0.20
N LEU A 211 16.30 12.88 1.04
CA LEU A 211 15.75 11.59 1.46
C LEU A 211 15.18 11.70 2.87
N CYS A 212 13.93 11.29 3.05
CA CYS A 212 13.31 11.11 4.38
C CYS A 212 13.28 9.62 4.73
N ILE A 213 13.98 9.20 5.79
CA ILE A 213 14.20 7.77 6.09
C ILE A 213 13.90 7.43 7.55
N CYS A 214 13.24 6.28 7.77
CA CYS A 214 12.92 5.81 9.10
C CYS A 214 14.18 5.35 9.86
N ASN A 215 14.39 5.91 11.05
CA ASN A 215 15.50 5.58 11.94
C ASN A 215 15.16 4.47 12.96
N ASP A 216 13.89 4.12 13.11
CA ASP A 216 13.42 3.04 13.99
C ASP A 216 13.53 1.66 13.34
N ASP A 217 13.55 1.59 12.00
CA ASP A 217 13.72 0.35 11.27
C ASP A 217 15.20 0.00 11.12
N LYS A 218 15.58 -1.20 11.58
CA LYS A 218 16.97 -1.66 11.61
C LYS A 218 17.63 -1.66 10.22
N ASN A 219 16.90 -2.09 9.21
CA ASN A 219 17.43 -2.21 7.85
C ASN A 219 17.56 -0.85 7.18
N SER A 220 16.53 0.01 7.27
CA SER A 220 16.60 1.40 6.79
C SER A 220 17.76 2.16 7.42
N LYS A 221 17.89 2.07 8.75
CA LYS A 221 19.00 2.71 9.49
C LYS A 221 20.35 2.21 9.00
N SER A 222 20.47 0.91 8.70
CA SER A 222 21.76 0.33 8.29
C SER A 222 22.28 0.85 6.95
N ILE A 223 21.40 1.32 6.05
CA ILE A 223 21.80 1.83 4.74
C ILE A 223 22.19 3.31 4.75
N ILE A 224 21.84 4.09 5.79
CA ILE A 224 22.11 5.53 5.87
C ILE A 224 23.59 5.84 5.64
N LYS A 225 24.49 5.06 6.25
CA LYS A 225 25.94 5.24 6.12
C LYS A 225 26.48 5.02 4.69
N HIS A 226 25.71 4.40 3.81
CA HIS A 226 26.10 4.12 2.44
C HIS A 226 25.57 5.19 1.45
N ILE A 227 24.74 6.13 1.91
CA ILE A 227 24.16 7.21 1.11
C ILE A 227 24.97 8.48 1.38
N LYS A 228 25.82 8.91 0.45
CA LYS A 228 26.84 9.94 0.73
C LYS A 228 26.53 11.32 0.16
N SER A 229 25.73 11.40 -0.91
CA SER A 229 25.66 12.62 -1.74
C SER A 229 24.35 13.37 -1.62
N LYS A 230 23.51 13.08 -0.61
CA LYS A 230 22.15 13.64 -0.47
C LYS A 230 21.89 14.18 0.93
N PRO A 231 21.11 15.25 1.06
CA PRO A 231 20.53 15.60 2.34
C PRO A 231 19.62 14.49 2.84
N ILE A 232 19.91 13.97 4.03
CA ILE A 232 19.13 12.92 4.69
C ILE A 232 18.43 13.53 5.89
N ILE A 233 17.15 13.22 6.02
CA ILE A 233 16.28 13.57 7.14
C ILE A 233 15.75 12.30 7.75
N THR A 234 16.00 12.12 9.02
CA THR A 234 15.57 10.92 9.75
C THR A 234 14.30 11.18 10.54
N PHE A 235 13.41 10.20 10.57
CA PHE A 235 12.23 10.22 11.43
C PHE A 235 12.11 8.93 12.23
N GLY A 236 11.54 9.02 13.44
CA GLY A 236 11.38 7.86 14.31
C GLY A 236 10.94 8.21 15.72
N THR A 237 11.02 7.24 16.64
CA THR A 237 10.82 7.45 18.08
C THR A 237 12.15 7.53 18.82
N SER A 238 13.26 7.27 18.14
CA SER A 238 14.63 7.34 18.67
C SER A 238 15.08 8.79 18.92
N GLU A 239 15.85 9.02 19.98
CA GLU A 239 16.44 10.34 20.29
C GLU A 239 17.35 10.87 19.17
N SER A 240 17.96 9.99 18.41
CA SER A 240 18.85 10.34 17.29
C SER A 240 18.12 10.72 16.00
N SER A 241 16.78 10.77 16.01
CA SER A 241 16.00 11.15 14.81
C SER A 241 15.87 12.67 14.70
N ASP A 242 15.96 13.21 13.48
CA ASP A 242 15.73 14.64 13.21
C ASP A 242 14.31 15.06 13.51
N PHE A 243 13.35 14.17 13.22
CA PHE A 243 11.96 14.28 13.62
C PHE A 243 11.61 13.10 14.53
N LYS A 244 11.31 13.39 15.79
CA LYS A 244 11.00 12.37 16.79
C LYS A 244 9.54 12.47 17.24
N ALA A 245 8.81 11.35 17.19
CA ALA A 245 7.51 11.24 17.87
C ALA A 245 7.72 10.85 19.33
N GLN A 246 7.07 11.59 20.24
CA GLN A 246 7.02 11.29 21.67
C GLN A 246 5.62 11.53 22.24
N ASN A 247 5.39 11.16 23.50
CA ASN A 247 4.11 11.31 24.19
C ASN A 247 2.92 10.73 23.42
N ILE A 248 3.16 9.55 22.79
CA ILE A 248 2.19 8.87 21.95
C ILE A 248 1.02 8.37 22.78
N LYS A 249 -0.21 8.76 22.40
CA LYS A 249 -1.45 8.35 23.06
C LYS A 249 -2.49 7.95 22.01
N THR A 250 -3.32 6.98 22.33
CA THR A 250 -4.57 6.71 21.61
C THR A 250 -5.70 7.39 22.33
N ILE A 251 -6.48 8.20 21.62
CA ILE A 251 -7.63 8.93 22.13
C ILE A 251 -8.91 8.19 21.68
N GLU A 252 -10.07 8.59 22.20
CA GLU A 252 -11.36 8.10 21.75
C GLU A 252 -11.54 8.22 20.22
N ASN A 253 -12.39 7.39 19.65
CA ASN A 253 -12.69 7.35 18.20
C ASN A 253 -11.50 6.98 17.29
N SER A 254 -10.60 6.13 17.78
CA SER A 254 -9.47 5.61 16.98
C SER A 254 -8.48 6.68 16.49
N ILE A 255 -8.36 7.79 17.20
CA ILE A 255 -7.41 8.86 16.93
C ILE A 255 -6.14 8.63 17.77
N SER A 256 -4.99 8.72 17.14
CA SER A 256 -3.70 8.83 17.82
C SER A 256 -3.25 10.29 17.93
N SER A 257 -2.67 10.66 19.08
CA SER A 257 -1.98 11.93 19.25
C SER A 257 -0.54 11.71 19.69
N PHE A 258 0.34 12.60 19.28
CA PHE A 258 1.75 12.57 19.63
C PHE A 258 2.36 13.97 19.52
N ASP A 259 3.48 14.19 20.21
CA ASP A 259 4.28 15.39 20.05
C ASP A 259 5.37 15.14 19.04
N VAL A 260 5.69 16.12 18.20
CA VAL A 260 6.79 16.08 17.24
C VAL A 260 7.93 16.95 17.75
N CYS A 261 9.05 16.31 18.11
CA CYS A 261 10.30 17.02 18.37
C CYS A 261 11.06 17.18 17.06
N VAL A 262 11.31 18.40 16.65
CA VAL A 262 12.18 18.73 15.53
C VAL A 262 13.57 19.01 16.09
N ASN A 263 14.51 18.09 15.84
CA ASN A 263 15.91 18.20 16.28
C ASN A 263 16.83 18.81 15.20
N PHE A 264 16.25 19.14 14.04
CA PHE A 264 16.94 19.68 12.89
C PHE A 264 16.98 21.22 12.95
N LYS A 265 18.17 21.82 12.80
CA LYS A 265 18.47 23.27 12.85
C LYS A 265 18.09 23.96 14.17
N LEU A 266 16.83 24.09 14.47
CA LEU A 266 16.33 24.69 15.72
C LEU A 266 15.48 23.65 16.45
N LYS A 267 15.84 23.35 17.70
CA LYS A 267 15.04 22.43 18.53
C LYS A 267 13.67 23.04 18.80
N LYS A 268 12.64 22.35 18.37
CA LYS A 268 11.24 22.76 18.55
C LYS A 268 10.36 21.58 18.88
N ILE A 269 9.41 21.76 19.78
CA ILE A 269 8.39 20.76 20.09
C ILE A 269 7.04 21.27 19.60
N ILE A 270 6.42 20.48 18.71
CA ILE A 270 5.07 20.70 18.22
C ILE A 270 4.17 19.72 18.96
N LYS A 271 3.35 20.23 19.86
CA LYS A 271 2.52 19.42 20.74
C LYS A 271 1.20 18.99 20.08
N ASN A 272 0.72 17.81 20.48
CA ASN A 272 -0.63 17.33 20.21
C ASN A 272 -0.99 17.24 18.72
N VAL A 273 -0.07 16.73 17.90
CA VAL A 273 -0.35 16.37 16.51
C VAL A 273 -1.27 15.17 16.50
N LYS A 274 -2.39 15.24 15.79
CA LYS A 274 -3.43 14.21 15.76
C LYS A 274 -3.55 13.59 14.38
N VAL A 275 -3.81 12.26 14.35
CA VAL A 275 -4.11 11.53 13.13
C VAL A 275 -5.19 10.46 13.41
N PRO A 276 -6.21 10.30 12.56
CA PRO A 276 -7.29 9.32 12.74
C PRO A 276 -6.83 7.92 12.30
N LEU A 277 -5.74 7.47 12.85
CA LEU A 277 -5.11 6.18 12.62
C LEU A 277 -4.55 5.64 13.93
N ILE A 278 -4.52 4.30 14.05
CA ILE A 278 -4.06 3.62 15.26
C ILE A 278 -2.78 2.85 14.97
N GLY A 279 -1.98 2.70 16.01
CA GLY A 279 -0.78 1.89 15.97
C GLY A 279 0.51 2.67 15.70
N LYS A 280 1.62 2.19 16.28
CA LYS A 280 2.94 2.82 16.18
C LYS A 280 3.38 3.01 14.72
N HIS A 281 3.10 2.04 13.86
CA HIS A 281 3.44 2.11 12.44
C HIS A 281 2.72 3.28 11.73
N ASN A 282 1.45 3.53 12.05
CA ASN A 282 0.70 4.64 11.48
C ASN A 282 1.16 6.00 12.04
N ILE A 283 1.63 6.05 13.28
CA ILE A 283 2.27 7.24 13.82
C ILE A 283 3.57 7.54 13.07
N LEU A 284 4.37 6.52 12.76
CA LEU A 284 5.58 6.67 11.94
C LEU A 284 5.24 7.12 10.52
N ASN A 285 4.18 6.60 9.90
CA ASN A 285 3.70 7.06 8.60
C ASN A 285 3.28 8.54 8.65
N ALA A 286 2.56 8.95 9.70
CA ALA A 286 2.14 10.34 9.90
C ALA A 286 3.32 11.26 10.20
N LEU A 287 4.27 10.82 11.01
CA LEU A 287 5.50 11.55 11.30
C LEU A 287 6.35 11.74 10.03
N CYS A 288 6.47 10.71 9.19
CA CYS A 288 7.12 10.82 7.89
C CYS A 288 6.44 11.87 7.00
N ALA A 289 5.12 11.82 6.86
CA ALA A 289 4.36 12.81 6.09
C ALA A 289 4.53 14.22 6.66
N PHE A 290 4.51 14.35 7.99
CA PHE A 290 4.82 15.60 8.70
C PHE A 290 6.21 16.12 8.34
N SER A 291 7.23 15.26 8.42
CA SER A 291 8.63 15.61 8.18
C SER A 291 8.86 16.10 6.76
N VAL A 292 8.32 15.37 5.76
CA VAL A 292 8.38 15.76 4.35
C VAL A 292 7.73 17.12 4.13
N CYS A 293 6.52 17.33 4.63
CA CYS A 293 5.77 18.57 4.43
C CYS A 293 6.39 19.75 5.21
N TYR A 294 6.98 19.49 6.38
CA TYR A 294 7.72 20.51 7.13
C TYR A 294 8.96 21.00 6.37
N GLN A 295 9.72 20.09 5.75
CA GLN A 295 10.87 20.44 4.91
C GLN A 295 10.48 21.19 3.63
N LEU A 296 9.25 21.01 3.16
CA LEU A 296 8.66 21.79 2.07
C LEU A 296 8.19 23.18 2.52
N ASN A 297 8.48 23.59 3.76
CA ASN A 297 8.07 24.86 4.39
C ASN A 297 6.54 25.04 4.45
N ILE A 298 5.79 23.95 4.55
CA ILE A 298 4.34 24.03 4.79
C ILE A 298 4.11 24.43 6.24
N PRO A 299 3.24 25.43 6.51
CA PRO A 299 2.94 25.86 7.87
C PRO A 299 2.46 24.71 8.74
N VAL A 300 3.01 24.58 9.95
CA VAL A 300 2.69 23.49 10.90
C VAL A 300 1.19 23.34 11.11
N ARG A 301 0.46 24.46 11.18
CA ARG A 301 -1.00 24.46 11.29
C ARG A 301 -1.65 23.69 10.12
N LYS A 302 -1.22 23.97 8.88
CA LYS A 302 -1.73 23.29 7.68
C LYS A 302 -1.39 21.80 7.64
N ILE A 303 -0.19 21.44 8.13
CA ILE A 303 0.22 20.04 8.28
C ILE A 303 -0.70 19.32 9.26
N SER A 304 -0.90 19.89 10.47
CA SER A 304 -1.74 19.28 11.50
C SER A 304 -3.21 19.18 11.08
N GLU A 305 -3.75 20.21 10.42
CA GLU A 305 -5.10 20.21 9.85
C GLU A 305 -5.25 19.14 8.75
N GLY A 306 -4.24 18.96 7.90
CA GLY A 306 -4.24 17.92 6.86
C GLY A 306 -4.19 16.51 7.43
N LEU A 307 -3.39 16.28 8.48
CA LEU A 307 -3.31 14.98 9.14
C LEU A 307 -4.64 14.58 9.78
N ILE A 308 -5.31 15.48 10.50
CA ILE A 308 -6.59 15.15 11.17
C ILE A 308 -7.77 14.97 10.20
N LYS A 309 -7.71 15.62 9.02
CA LYS A 309 -8.71 15.47 7.97
C LYS A 309 -8.56 14.17 7.17
N PHE A 310 -7.50 13.41 7.39
CA PHE A 310 -7.27 12.16 6.68
C PHE A 310 -8.38 11.15 6.95
N SER A 311 -9.08 10.71 5.92
CA SER A 311 -10.24 9.80 6.02
C SER A 311 -9.89 8.32 5.83
N GLY A 312 -8.58 7.99 5.76
CA GLY A 312 -8.11 6.63 5.55
C GLY A 312 -7.97 6.24 4.08
N VAL A 313 -7.50 5.03 3.89
CA VAL A 313 -7.40 4.34 2.59
C VAL A 313 -8.20 3.06 2.68
N LYS A 314 -8.95 2.72 1.62
CA LYS A 314 -9.71 1.45 1.59
C LYS A 314 -8.78 0.26 1.85
N ARG A 315 -9.26 -0.69 2.64
CA ARG A 315 -8.51 -1.89 3.02
C ARG A 315 -7.25 -1.62 3.87
N ARG A 316 -7.19 -0.49 4.61
CA ARG A 316 -6.13 -0.19 5.58
C ARG A 316 -6.78 0.14 6.91
N PHE A 317 -6.97 -0.89 7.75
CA PHE A 317 -7.71 -0.81 9.01
C PHE A 317 -9.09 -0.15 8.84
N SER A 318 -9.81 -0.52 7.77
CA SER A 318 -11.11 0.06 7.43
C SER A 318 -12.21 -0.52 8.31
N ILE A 319 -12.84 0.32 9.13
CA ILE A 319 -14.00 -0.09 9.94
C ILE A 319 -15.23 -0.07 9.05
N LEU A 320 -15.91 -1.21 8.93
CA LEU A 320 -17.05 -1.42 8.02
C LEU A 320 -18.42 -1.21 8.69
N ASN A 321 -18.49 -1.24 10.01
CA ASN A 321 -19.73 -1.12 10.76
C ASN A 321 -19.77 0.15 11.62
N LYS A 322 -20.98 0.58 12.02
CA LYS A 322 -21.20 1.74 12.91
C LYS A 322 -21.24 1.37 14.39
N ASN A 323 -21.28 0.08 14.74
CA ASN A 323 -21.35 -0.37 16.12
C ASN A 323 -19.98 -0.20 16.79
N THR A 324 -19.92 0.58 17.86
CA THR A 324 -18.67 0.84 18.60
C THR A 324 -18.31 -0.25 19.60
N LYS A 325 -19.26 -1.13 19.97
CA LYS A 325 -19.03 -2.26 20.89
C LYS A 325 -18.31 -3.42 20.21
N SER A 326 -18.59 -3.65 18.92
CA SER A 326 -18.01 -4.71 18.11
C SER A 326 -17.57 -4.14 16.78
N LEU A 327 -16.30 -4.21 16.47
CA LEU A 327 -15.74 -3.69 15.22
C LEU A 327 -15.67 -4.79 14.17
N ILE A 328 -16.04 -4.46 12.94
CA ILE A 328 -15.73 -5.25 11.74
C ILE A 328 -14.72 -4.44 10.94
N ILE A 329 -13.55 -5.04 10.77
CA ILE A 329 -12.40 -4.37 10.17
C ILE A 329 -11.95 -5.13 8.92
N ASP A 330 -11.67 -4.41 7.85
CA ASP A 330 -11.02 -4.90 6.62
C ASP A 330 -9.61 -4.33 6.53
N ASP A 331 -8.60 -5.21 6.46
CA ASP A 331 -7.21 -4.82 6.35
C ASP A 331 -6.47 -5.64 5.28
N TYR A 332 -5.67 -4.97 4.48
CA TYR A 332 -4.88 -5.56 3.39
C TYR A 332 -3.70 -6.39 3.90
N ALA A 333 -3.43 -6.39 5.20
CA ALA A 333 -2.32 -7.09 5.81
C ALA A 333 -2.27 -8.56 5.39
N HIS A 334 -1.19 -8.94 4.74
CA HIS A 334 -0.97 -10.26 4.16
C HIS A 334 0.48 -10.76 4.36
N HIS A 335 1.33 -9.94 4.96
CA HIS A 335 2.68 -10.30 5.42
C HIS A 335 2.68 -10.48 6.95
N PRO A 336 3.49 -11.40 7.53
CA PRO A 336 3.52 -11.66 8.97
C PRO A 336 3.67 -10.41 9.84
N ASN A 337 4.58 -9.51 9.46
CA ASN A 337 4.83 -8.27 10.20
C ASN A 337 3.63 -7.32 10.17
N GLU A 338 2.94 -7.20 9.02
CA GLU A 338 1.71 -6.42 8.89
C GLU A 338 0.61 -6.99 9.78
N ILE A 339 0.35 -8.31 9.67
CA ILE A 339 -0.66 -9.01 10.48
C ILE A 339 -0.41 -8.82 11.96
N LYS A 340 0.82 -9.06 12.41
CA LYS A 340 1.22 -8.87 13.81
C LYS A 340 0.94 -7.45 14.28
N THR A 341 1.38 -6.46 13.52
CA THR A 341 1.25 -5.05 13.85
C THR A 341 -0.21 -4.60 13.89
N THR A 342 -1.04 -5.07 12.95
CA THR A 342 -2.48 -4.78 12.89
C THR A 342 -3.20 -5.40 14.10
N LEU A 343 -2.94 -6.65 14.41
CA LEU A 343 -3.55 -7.33 15.58
C LEU A 343 -3.10 -6.71 16.93
N GLU A 344 -1.83 -6.33 17.05
CA GLU A 344 -1.34 -5.59 18.21
C GLU A 344 -2.02 -4.22 18.37
N SER A 345 -2.25 -3.53 17.25
CA SER A 345 -2.93 -2.24 17.24
C SER A 345 -4.39 -2.38 17.65
N LEU A 346 -5.09 -3.41 17.14
CA LEU A 346 -6.46 -3.69 17.52
C LEU A 346 -6.57 -4.03 19.03
N LYS A 347 -5.68 -4.87 19.57
CA LYS A 347 -5.69 -5.21 21.00
C LYS A 347 -5.42 -4.03 21.93
N LYS A 348 -4.78 -2.96 21.47
CA LYS A 348 -4.57 -1.75 22.27
C LYS A 348 -5.84 -0.91 22.46
N ILE A 349 -6.80 -1.01 21.55
CA ILE A 349 -8.03 -0.20 21.54
C ILE A 349 -9.25 -0.99 22.03
N THR A 350 -9.12 -2.29 22.23
CA THR A 350 -10.24 -3.13 22.71
C THR A 350 -9.79 -4.10 23.79
N ARG A 351 -10.68 -4.33 24.75
CA ARG A 351 -10.56 -5.42 25.73
C ARG A 351 -11.24 -6.69 25.26
N ASN A 352 -12.09 -6.61 24.25
CA ASN A 352 -12.87 -7.71 23.70
C ASN A 352 -11.98 -8.69 22.94
N LYS A 353 -12.49 -9.91 22.71
CA LYS A 353 -11.78 -10.91 21.92
C LYS A 353 -11.60 -10.41 20.48
N VAL A 354 -10.52 -10.85 19.86
CA VAL A 354 -10.17 -10.55 18.47
C VAL A 354 -10.28 -11.82 17.65
N ILE A 355 -11.20 -11.79 16.69
CA ILE A 355 -11.46 -12.86 15.73
C ILE A 355 -10.76 -12.49 14.43
N ALA A 356 -9.73 -13.23 14.05
CA ALA A 356 -8.98 -12.98 12.82
C ALA A 356 -9.46 -13.92 11.71
N ILE A 357 -9.90 -13.38 10.59
CA ILE A 357 -10.20 -14.11 9.36
C ILE A 357 -9.01 -13.88 8.42
N PHE A 358 -8.18 -14.90 8.25
CA PHE A 358 -6.94 -14.83 7.51
C PHE A 358 -7.08 -15.45 6.13
N GLU A 359 -6.81 -14.67 5.08
CA GLU A 359 -6.65 -15.15 3.71
C GLU A 359 -5.15 -15.29 3.39
N PRO A 360 -4.60 -16.51 3.42
CA PRO A 360 -3.21 -16.72 3.04
C PRO A 360 -3.00 -16.36 1.56
N HIS A 361 -1.98 -15.56 1.27
CA HIS A 361 -1.75 -15.02 -0.07
C HIS A 361 -0.40 -15.46 -0.61
N ARG A 362 -0.38 -16.17 -1.75
CA ARG A 362 0.74 -16.80 -2.44
C ARG A 362 1.36 -17.98 -1.69
N TYR A 363 1.52 -19.09 -2.38
CA TYR A 363 2.15 -20.30 -1.82
C TYR A 363 3.62 -20.09 -1.47
N THR A 364 4.36 -19.34 -2.28
CA THR A 364 5.78 -19.01 -2.05
C THR A 364 5.96 -18.27 -0.74
N ARG A 365 5.14 -17.24 -0.46
CA ARG A 365 5.19 -16.46 0.78
C ARG A 365 4.85 -17.32 1.99
N ILE A 366 3.76 -18.08 1.93
CA ILE A 366 3.35 -18.96 3.04
C ILE A 366 4.43 -19.98 3.37
N ASN A 367 5.05 -20.60 2.36
CA ASN A 367 6.08 -21.60 2.58
C ASN A 367 7.42 -20.98 3.04
N GLY A 368 7.75 -19.78 2.58
CA GLY A 368 9.00 -19.10 2.94
C GLY A 368 9.01 -18.46 4.31
N LEU A 369 7.82 -18.04 4.82
CA LEU A 369 7.66 -17.31 6.07
C LEU A 369 6.71 -18.03 7.05
N LEU A 370 6.68 -19.36 7.00
CA LEU A 370 5.69 -20.14 7.77
C LEU A 370 5.79 -19.90 9.29
N ASN A 371 7.00 -19.87 9.84
CA ASN A 371 7.20 -19.67 11.27
C ASN A 371 6.75 -18.28 11.71
N GLU A 372 7.08 -17.27 10.93
CA GLU A 372 6.68 -15.88 11.14
C GLU A 372 5.15 -15.73 11.09
N PHE A 373 4.48 -16.41 10.14
CA PHE A 373 3.01 -16.46 10.11
C PHE A 373 2.44 -17.08 11.38
N LEU A 374 2.98 -18.22 11.83
CA LEU A 374 2.52 -18.85 13.06
C LEU A 374 2.67 -17.93 14.29
N GLU A 375 3.65 -17.05 14.31
CA GLU A 375 3.90 -16.10 15.41
C GLU A 375 3.05 -14.84 15.32
N SER A 376 2.71 -14.40 14.10
CA SER A 376 2.01 -13.13 13.87
C SER A 376 0.60 -13.07 14.48
N PHE A 377 -0.03 -14.21 14.71
CA PHE A 377 -1.39 -14.30 15.28
C PHE A 377 -1.43 -14.42 16.81
N SER A 378 -0.34 -14.11 17.51
CA SER A 378 -0.28 -14.22 18.97
C SER A 378 -1.39 -13.41 19.68
N LYS A 379 -1.84 -12.30 19.10
CA LYS A 379 -2.87 -11.40 19.64
C LYS A 379 -4.31 -11.70 19.19
N ALA A 380 -4.53 -12.64 18.28
CA ALA A 380 -5.87 -13.14 17.96
C ALA A 380 -6.30 -14.17 18.98
N ASP A 381 -7.60 -14.19 19.33
CA ASP A 381 -8.20 -15.19 20.21
C ASP A 381 -8.79 -16.36 19.40
N PHE A 382 -9.36 -16.06 18.21
CA PHE A 382 -9.87 -17.02 17.23
C PHE A 382 -9.20 -16.75 15.88
N ILE A 383 -8.95 -17.80 15.11
CA ILE A 383 -8.34 -17.70 13.79
C ILE A 383 -9.13 -18.56 12.80
N PHE A 384 -9.79 -17.93 11.84
CA PHE A 384 -10.39 -18.58 10.69
C PHE A 384 -9.42 -18.45 9.50
N ILE A 385 -9.13 -19.59 8.85
CA ILE A 385 -8.17 -19.63 7.73
C ILE A 385 -8.93 -19.90 6.45
N LEU A 386 -9.03 -18.88 5.59
CA LEU A 386 -9.65 -18.97 4.28
C LEU A 386 -8.81 -19.84 3.32
N PRO A 387 -9.39 -20.30 2.20
CA PRO A 387 -8.61 -20.91 1.13
C PRO A 387 -7.46 -20.01 0.68
N ILE A 388 -6.33 -20.61 0.32
CA ILE A 388 -5.13 -19.86 -0.09
C ILE A 388 -5.38 -19.18 -1.43
N TYR A 389 -5.21 -17.87 -1.48
CA TYR A 389 -5.24 -17.11 -2.72
C TYR A 389 -3.90 -17.27 -3.46
N SER A 390 -3.94 -17.98 -4.59
CA SER A 390 -2.71 -18.38 -5.30
C SER A 390 -1.99 -17.25 -6.02
N ALA A 391 -2.70 -16.18 -6.39
CA ALA A 391 -2.17 -15.10 -7.26
C ALA A 391 -1.47 -15.64 -8.54
N GLY A 392 -1.99 -16.75 -9.10
CA GLY A 392 -1.44 -17.39 -10.30
C GLY A 392 -0.26 -18.34 -10.06
N GLU A 393 0.16 -18.56 -8.80
CA GLU A 393 1.21 -19.52 -8.47
C GLU A 393 0.71 -20.97 -8.48
N LYS A 394 1.60 -21.90 -8.81
CA LYS A 394 1.35 -23.35 -8.69
C LYS A 394 1.61 -23.82 -7.27
N ASN A 395 0.72 -24.65 -6.74
CA ASN A 395 0.84 -25.24 -5.40
C ASN A 395 1.80 -26.45 -5.38
N ILE A 396 3.10 -26.21 -5.50
CA ILE A 396 4.13 -27.27 -5.60
C ILE A 396 4.21 -28.10 -4.30
N LYS A 397 4.13 -27.45 -3.13
CA LYS A 397 4.21 -28.11 -1.81
C LYS A 397 2.87 -28.64 -1.29
N LYS A 398 1.82 -28.61 -2.11
CA LYS A 398 0.46 -29.07 -1.75
C LYS A 398 -0.01 -28.45 -0.42
N MET A 399 0.25 -27.14 -0.22
CA MET A 399 -0.22 -26.41 0.95
C MET A 399 -1.72 -26.11 0.82
N THR A 400 -2.46 -26.30 1.90
CA THR A 400 -3.90 -25.98 1.98
C THR A 400 -4.20 -25.25 3.29
N ASN A 401 -5.37 -24.61 3.40
CA ASN A 401 -5.84 -24.02 4.64
C ASN A 401 -6.00 -25.07 5.76
N PHE A 402 -6.40 -26.30 5.45
CA PHE A 402 -6.45 -27.42 6.42
C PHE A 402 -5.06 -27.81 6.95
N LYS A 403 -4.03 -27.79 6.10
CA LYS A 403 -2.65 -28.01 6.58
C LYS A 403 -2.19 -26.87 7.48
N LEU A 404 -2.50 -25.63 7.11
CA LEU A 404 -2.20 -24.47 7.95
C LEU A 404 -2.92 -24.55 9.29
N GLU A 405 -4.20 -24.92 9.32
CA GLU A 405 -4.95 -25.14 10.55
C GLU A 405 -4.22 -26.10 11.49
N LYS A 406 -3.77 -27.26 11.00
CA LYS A 406 -3.02 -28.25 11.79
C LYS A 406 -1.73 -27.66 12.36
N LEU A 407 -1.00 -26.86 11.56
CA LEU A 407 0.25 -26.21 11.98
C LEU A 407 0.00 -25.14 13.05
N PHE A 408 -1.04 -24.31 12.86
CA PHE A 408 -1.45 -23.31 13.86
C PHE A 408 -1.93 -23.98 15.17
N LYS A 409 -2.74 -25.04 15.10
CA LYS A 409 -3.17 -25.81 16.28
C LYS A 409 -1.97 -26.41 17.05
N LYS A 410 -0.97 -26.92 16.32
CA LYS A 410 0.29 -27.42 16.93
C LYS A 410 1.06 -26.30 17.63
N LYS A 411 1.19 -25.11 17.02
CA LYS A 411 1.89 -23.94 17.59
C LYS A 411 1.20 -23.45 18.86
N PHE A 412 -0.10 -23.27 18.85
CA PHE A 412 -0.85 -22.67 19.95
C PHE A 412 -1.34 -23.65 21.01
N LYS A 413 -1.13 -24.97 20.84
CA LYS A 413 -1.41 -26.03 21.85
C LYS A 413 -2.78 -25.87 22.51
N LYS A 414 -3.88 -25.77 21.72
CA LYS A 414 -5.27 -25.58 22.16
C LYS A 414 -5.56 -24.27 22.94
N LYS A 415 -4.62 -23.32 23.02
CA LYS A 415 -4.87 -22.03 23.66
C LYS A 415 -5.74 -21.08 22.84
N LYS A 416 -6.02 -21.41 21.58
CA LYS A 416 -6.80 -20.62 20.64
C LYS A 416 -7.72 -21.54 19.83
N GLU A 417 -8.87 -21.03 19.46
CA GLU A 417 -9.72 -21.70 18.48
C GLU A 417 -9.23 -21.38 17.08
N ILE A 418 -9.03 -22.41 16.26
CA ILE A 418 -8.48 -22.29 14.92
C ILE A 418 -9.29 -23.21 14.02
N LYS A 419 -9.86 -22.65 12.93
CA LYS A 419 -10.70 -23.38 11.99
C LYS A 419 -10.29 -23.03 10.55
N ALA A 420 -10.10 -24.04 9.70
CA ALA A 420 -10.05 -23.85 8.26
C ALA A 420 -11.48 -23.64 7.74
N VAL A 421 -11.67 -22.67 6.88
CA VAL A 421 -12.96 -22.34 6.28
C VAL A 421 -13.16 -23.17 5.02
N GLU A 422 -14.27 -23.90 4.96
CA GLU A 422 -14.69 -24.67 3.78
C GLU A 422 -15.67 -23.89 2.90
N ASN A 423 -16.57 -23.14 3.55
CA ASN A 423 -17.70 -22.47 2.91
C ASN A 423 -17.97 -21.13 3.60
N GLU A 424 -18.37 -20.09 2.84
CA GLU A 424 -18.69 -18.76 3.35
C GLU A 424 -19.91 -18.78 4.30
N ASP A 425 -20.91 -19.60 4.03
CA ASP A 425 -22.15 -19.65 4.83
C ASP A 425 -21.88 -20.16 6.25
N TYR A 426 -21.08 -21.21 6.38
CA TYR A 426 -20.66 -21.70 7.70
C TYR A 426 -19.83 -20.67 8.46
N LEU A 427 -18.93 -19.98 7.75
CA LEU A 427 -18.16 -18.89 8.34
C LEU A 427 -19.08 -17.80 8.87
N PHE A 428 -20.08 -17.37 8.11
CA PHE A 428 -20.99 -16.28 8.51
C PHE A 428 -21.82 -16.65 9.73
N ASN A 429 -22.28 -17.90 9.84
CA ASN A 429 -23.00 -18.38 11.02
C ASN A 429 -22.10 -18.35 12.26
N ASP A 430 -20.88 -18.90 12.18
CA ASP A 430 -19.90 -18.85 13.28
C ASP A 430 -19.58 -17.39 13.67
N LEU A 431 -19.37 -16.50 12.70
CA LEU A 431 -19.03 -15.11 12.95
C LEU A 431 -20.20 -14.30 13.54
N LYS A 432 -21.46 -14.60 13.16
CA LYS A 432 -22.65 -13.93 13.69
C LYS A 432 -22.77 -14.12 15.20
N ASP A 433 -22.56 -15.33 15.69
CA ASP A 433 -22.62 -15.63 17.12
C ASP A 433 -21.46 -14.98 17.88
N LEU A 434 -20.25 -14.99 17.29
CA LEU A 434 -19.11 -14.32 17.87
C LEU A 434 -19.28 -12.80 17.90
N TYR A 435 -19.88 -12.19 16.87
CA TYR A 435 -20.17 -10.76 16.80
C TYR A 435 -21.22 -10.32 17.85
N ARG A 436 -22.29 -11.10 18.03
CA ARG A 436 -23.31 -10.86 19.06
C ARG A 436 -22.76 -10.84 20.48
N ASN A 437 -21.66 -11.56 20.72
CA ASN A 437 -20.92 -11.58 21.99
C ASN A 437 -19.92 -10.42 22.13
N GLU A 438 -20.12 -9.32 21.40
CA GLU A 438 -19.32 -8.09 21.43
C GLU A 438 -17.83 -8.29 21.06
N ASN A 439 -17.50 -9.33 20.27
CA ASN A 439 -16.14 -9.56 19.82
C ASN A 439 -15.81 -8.76 18.56
N ASN A 440 -14.54 -8.38 18.41
CA ASN A 440 -14.06 -7.67 17.22
C ASN A 440 -13.63 -8.65 16.14
N ILE A 441 -14.07 -8.41 14.92
CA ILE A 441 -13.80 -9.24 13.76
C ILE A 441 -12.89 -8.48 12.81
N ILE A 442 -11.79 -9.10 12.40
CA ILE A 442 -10.87 -8.50 11.45
C ILE A 442 -10.56 -9.46 10.29
N PHE A 443 -10.79 -8.98 9.09
CA PHE A 443 -10.45 -9.66 7.85
C PHE A 443 -9.06 -9.20 7.39
N LEU A 444 -8.16 -10.15 7.14
CA LEU A 444 -6.76 -9.95 6.82
C LEU A 444 -6.42 -10.64 5.51
N GLY A 445 -6.07 -9.87 4.47
CA GLY A 445 -5.70 -10.46 3.19
C GLY A 445 -5.66 -9.49 2.02
N ALA A 446 -4.96 -9.90 0.95
CA ALA A 446 -4.76 -9.09 -0.25
C ALA A 446 -5.63 -9.51 -1.44
N GLY A 447 -6.36 -10.62 -1.34
CA GLY A 447 -7.22 -11.17 -2.39
C GLY A 447 -8.71 -10.86 -2.18
N LEU A 448 -9.49 -11.91 -1.88
CA LEU A 448 -10.96 -11.87 -1.81
C LEU A 448 -11.51 -11.52 -0.42
N SER A 449 -10.66 -11.47 0.61
CA SER A 449 -11.07 -11.22 2.00
C SER A 449 -11.94 -9.97 2.17
N THR A 450 -11.69 -8.90 1.41
CA THR A 450 -12.50 -7.68 1.41
C THR A 450 -13.94 -7.92 0.98
N ASN A 451 -14.16 -8.74 -0.07
CA ASN A 451 -15.51 -9.04 -0.54
C ASN A 451 -16.28 -9.82 0.52
N ILE A 452 -15.61 -10.75 1.21
CA ILE A 452 -16.19 -11.52 2.31
C ILE A 452 -16.53 -10.61 3.49
N ALA A 453 -15.63 -9.67 3.83
CA ALA A 453 -15.84 -8.69 4.88
C ALA A 453 -17.06 -7.80 4.61
N GLN A 454 -17.21 -7.30 3.36
CA GLN A 454 -18.34 -6.47 2.94
C GLN A 454 -19.66 -7.26 2.98
N LYS A 455 -19.66 -8.48 2.44
CA LYS A 455 -20.85 -9.37 2.51
C LYS A 455 -21.25 -9.63 3.96
N PHE A 456 -20.28 -9.93 4.83
CA PHE A 456 -20.56 -10.17 6.24
C PHE A 456 -21.09 -8.93 6.95
N SER A 457 -20.53 -7.74 6.68
CA SER A 457 -21.04 -6.49 7.25
C SER A 457 -22.51 -6.24 6.90
N ILE A 458 -22.92 -6.52 5.65
CA ILE A 458 -24.32 -6.44 5.21
C ILE A 458 -25.18 -7.55 5.85
N TYR A 459 -24.63 -8.76 6.00
CA TYR A 459 -25.36 -9.92 6.56
C TYR A 459 -25.78 -9.72 8.02
N ILE A 460 -25.05 -8.91 8.77
CA ILE A 460 -25.33 -8.66 10.21
C ILE A 460 -26.14 -7.37 10.45
N GLU A 461 -26.27 -6.48 9.47
CA GLU A 461 -27.19 -5.32 9.51
C GLU A 461 -28.65 -5.79 9.39
#